data_7f6ce4b013ff5d16dfedbde9e17e2fb1
#
_entry.id   7f6ce4b013ff5d16dfedbde9e17e2fb1
#
_cell.length_a   1.000
_cell.length_b   1.000
_cell.length_c   1.000
_cell.angle_alpha   90.00
_cell.angle_beta   90.00
_cell.angle_gamma   90.00
#
_symmetry.space_group_name_H-M   'P 1'
#
loop_
_entity.id
_entity.type
_entity.pdbx_description
1 polymer ?
#
loop_
_entity_poly.entity_id
_entity_poly.type
_entity_poly.pdbx_seq_one_letter_code
_entity_poly.pdbx_strand_id
1 'polypeptide(L)'
;MALSYALIQQRTEESSRSRVIAANNVLNALFMVGSAVLSIVTLSVFQWSISELLLLLAGLNLLISVYIYTKVPEFFLRFIIYILAICMYRVRTKGESNIPDAGAAVVVCNHVSFVDWMFILAASPRPIRFMVFAPIYYSPALHWLFKMAKAIPINSEKTNPEAFKKAFDEVAAALNKGELVGIFPEGKLTSDG
;
A
#
# COMPACT_ATOMS: atom_id res chain seq x y z
N MET A 1 15.84 8.77 7.62
CA MET A 1 15.80 10.25 7.51
C MET A 1 15.99 10.75 6.08
N ALA A 2 17.08 10.40 5.37
CA ALA A 2 17.31 10.91 4.01
C ALA A 2 16.18 10.62 3.01
N LEU A 3 15.59 9.43 3.05
CA LEU A 3 14.50 9.02 2.14
C LEU A 3 13.23 9.84 2.33
N SER A 4 12.89 10.19 3.58
CA SER A 4 11.72 11.01 3.90
C SER A 4 11.87 12.44 3.40
N TYR A 5 13.06 13.02 3.50
CA TYR A 5 13.36 14.34 2.96
C TYR A 5 13.28 14.36 1.43
N ALA A 6 13.82 13.35 0.76
CA ALA A 6 13.76 13.25 -0.70
C ALA A 6 12.29 13.18 -1.19
N LEU A 7 11.44 12.39 -0.53
CA LEU A 7 10.02 12.28 -0.85
C LEU A 7 9.27 13.60 -0.63
N ILE A 8 9.56 14.31 0.46
CA ILE A 8 8.98 15.64 0.72
C ILE A 8 9.39 16.62 -0.38
N GLN A 9 10.68 16.62 -0.78
CA GLN A 9 11.19 17.49 -1.83
C GLN A 9 10.56 17.20 -3.20
N GLN A 10 10.34 15.93 -3.54
CA GLN A 10 9.75 15.53 -4.83
C GLN A 10 8.26 15.83 -4.94
N ARG A 11 7.51 15.72 -3.82
CA ARG A 11 6.05 15.83 -3.81
C ARG A 11 5.52 17.21 -3.42
N THR A 12 6.39 18.14 -3.02
CA THR A 12 5.98 19.46 -2.57
C THR A 12 6.29 20.50 -3.65
N GLU A 13 5.32 21.37 -3.96
CA GLU A 13 5.51 22.50 -4.87
C GLU A 13 6.66 23.40 -4.40
N GLU A 14 7.42 23.93 -5.34
CA GLU A 14 8.60 24.77 -5.04
C GLU A 14 8.26 25.95 -4.12
N SER A 15 7.09 26.55 -4.30
CA SER A 15 6.59 27.69 -3.51
C SER A 15 6.35 27.38 -2.02
N SER A 16 6.07 26.13 -1.68
CA SER A 16 5.74 25.68 -0.31
C SER A 16 6.81 24.79 0.33
N ARG A 17 7.81 24.34 -0.45
CA ARG A 17 8.82 23.37 -0.04
C ARG A 17 9.58 23.79 1.22
N SER A 18 10.04 25.03 1.29
CA SER A 18 10.77 25.54 2.45
C SER A 18 9.91 25.54 3.72
N ARG A 19 8.63 25.91 3.61
CA ARG A 19 7.68 25.89 4.74
C ARG A 19 7.39 24.47 5.24
N VAL A 20 7.23 23.51 4.34
CA VAL A 20 7.00 22.11 4.68
C VAL A 20 8.22 21.52 5.39
N ILE A 21 9.43 21.80 4.89
CA ILE A 21 10.68 21.37 5.51
C ILE A 21 10.84 22.00 6.91
N ALA A 22 10.59 23.32 7.03
CA ALA A 22 10.66 24.01 8.31
C ALA A 22 9.65 23.43 9.33
N ALA A 23 8.40 23.22 8.92
CA ALA A 23 7.38 22.60 9.77
C ALA A 23 7.79 21.19 10.23
N ASN A 24 8.32 20.37 9.31
CA ASN A 24 8.82 19.04 9.66
C ASN A 24 9.99 19.10 10.68
N ASN A 25 10.91 20.06 10.54
CA ASN A 25 12.02 20.22 11.48
C ASN A 25 11.52 20.66 12.86
N VAL A 26 10.56 21.59 12.91
CA VAL A 26 9.94 22.02 14.18
C VAL A 26 9.24 20.84 14.86
N LEU A 27 8.46 20.05 14.11
CA LEU A 27 7.80 18.85 14.65
C LEU A 27 8.82 17.84 15.18
N ASN A 28 9.90 17.57 14.45
CA ASN A 28 10.94 16.68 14.89
C ASN A 28 11.60 17.17 16.20
N ALA A 29 11.88 18.47 16.30
CA ALA A 29 12.43 19.07 17.51
C ALA A 29 11.45 18.93 18.70
N LEU A 30 10.16 19.17 18.48
CA LEU A 30 9.13 18.99 19.52
C LEU A 30 9.04 17.52 19.98
N PHE A 31 9.08 16.57 19.05
CA PHE A 31 9.12 15.14 19.41
C PHE A 31 10.39 14.75 20.17
N MET A 32 11.54 15.33 19.82
CA MET A 32 12.78 15.10 20.58
C MET A 32 12.67 15.62 22.01
N VAL A 33 12.16 16.83 22.20
CA VAL A 33 11.94 17.40 23.53
C VAL A 33 10.91 16.56 24.30
N GLY A 34 9.79 16.21 23.67
CA GLY A 34 8.75 15.38 24.28
C GLY A 34 9.27 14.01 24.73
N SER A 35 10.09 13.36 23.91
CA SER A 35 10.70 12.06 24.25
C SER A 35 11.72 12.19 25.39
N ALA A 36 12.49 13.27 25.43
CA ALA A 36 13.42 13.54 26.54
C ALA A 36 12.67 13.76 27.86
N VAL A 37 11.62 14.57 27.86
CA VAL A 37 10.75 14.80 29.03
C VAL A 37 10.10 13.49 29.49
N LEU A 38 9.55 12.70 28.57
CA LEU A 38 8.95 11.39 28.87
C LEU A 38 10.00 10.48 29.55
N SER A 39 11.21 10.41 29.00
CA SER A 39 12.28 9.58 29.56
C SER A 39 12.70 10.05 30.98
N ILE A 40 12.83 11.36 31.19
CA ILE A 40 13.16 11.91 32.50
C ILE A 40 12.06 11.58 33.51
N VAL A 41 10.81 11.82 33.16
CA VAL A 41 9.68 11.55 34.06
C VAL A 41 9.58 10.06 34.41
N THR A 42 9.65 9.18 33.41
CA THR A 42 9.53 7.73 33.66
C THR A 42 10.70 7.19 34.48
N LEU A 43 11.93 7.56 34.17
CA LEU A 43 13.12 7.03 34.84
C LEU A 43 13.38 7.71 36.18
N SER A 44 13.18 9.03 36.30
CA SER A 44 13.56 9.77 37.51
C SER A 44 12.40 9.94 38.51
N VAL A 45 11.15 10.16 38.03
CA VAL A 45 10.01 10.37 38.91
C VAL A 45 9.32 9.04 39.24
N PHE A 46 9.03 8.23 38.23
CA PHE A 46 8.39 6.92 38.43
C PHE A 46 9.38 5.80 38.77
N GLN A 47 10.67 6.07 38.73
CA GLN A 47 11.75 5.11 39.03
C GLN A 47 11.66 3.83 38.17
N TRP A 48 11.17 3.95 36.93
CA TRP A 48 11.09 2.83 36.00
C TRP A 48 12.49 2.39 35.57
N SER A 49 12.61 1.12 35.28
CA SER A 49 13.77 0.56 34.60
C SER A 49 13.79 0.94 33.11
N ILE A 50 14.98 0.88 32.51
CA ILE A 50 15.11 1.09 31.04
C ILE A 50 14.22 0.11 30.26
N SER A 51 14.08 -1.13 30.75
CA SER A 51 13.23 -2.14 30.10
C SER A 51 11.76 -1.73 30.08
N GLU A 52 11.24 -1.16 31.16
CA GLU A 52 9.87 -0.67 31.25
C GLU A 52 9.61 0.52 30.33
N LEU A 53 10.59 1.45 30.25
CA LEU A 53 10.53 2.55 29.28
C LEU A 53 10.51 2.03 27.84
N LEU A 54 11.34 1.04 27.51
CA LEU A 54 11.35 0.43 26.17
C LEU A 54 10.03 -0.28 25.85
N LEU A 55 9.41 -0.96 26.82
CA LEU A 55 8.10 -1.56 26.67
C LEU A 55 7.01 -0.53 26.41
N LEU A 56 7.04 0.61 27.14
CA LEU A 56 6.12 1.73 26.90
C LEU A 56 6.26 2.25 25.46
N LEU A 57 7.51 2.51 25.03
CA LEU A 57 7.77 3.01 23.68
C LEU A 57 7.35 1.99 22.61
N ALA A 58 7.60 0.70 22.84
CA ALA A 58 7.14 -0.37 21.94
C ALA A 58 5.60 -0.42 21.85
N GLY A 59 4.90 -0.29 22.97
CA GLY A 59 3.44 -0.22 23.02
C GLY A 59 2.89 0.98 22.26
N LEU A 60 3.47 2.18 22.46
CA LEU A 60 3.07 3.37 21.72
C LEU A 60 3.32 3.23 20.22
N ASN A 61 4.47 2.68 19.81
CA ASN A 61 4.76 2.39 18.41
C ASN A 61 3.77 1.40 17.81
N LEU A 62 3.41 0.35 18.55
CA LEU A 62 2.41 -0.63 18.09
C LEU A 62 1.06 0.04 17.87
N LEU A 63 0.58 0.86 18.79
CA LEU A 63 -0.69 1.58 18.66
C LEU A 63 -0.69 2.52 17.43
N ILE A 64 0.39 3.29 17.24
CA ILE A 64 0.53 4.18 16.09
C ILE A 64 0.58 3.35 14.79
N SER A 65 1.31 2.26 14.77
CA SER A 65 1.41 1.37 13.59
C SER A 65 0.04 0.78 13.23
N VAL A 66 -0.71 0.27 14.21
CA VAL A 66 -2.08 -0.22 13.99
C VAL A 66 -2.97 0.89 13.45
N TYR A 67 -2.92 2.09 14.05
CA TYR A 67 -3.68 3.24 13.55
C TYR A 67 -3.35 3.58 12.10
N ILE A 68 -2.06 3.65 11.73
CA ILE A 68 -1.63 3.95 10.37
C ILE A 68 -2.13 2.87 9.40
N TYR A 69 -1.95 1.59 9.73
CA TYR A 69 -2.38 0.48 8.88
C TYR A 69 -3.90 0.36 8.73
N THR A 70 -4.68 0.86 9.69
CA THR A 70 -6.14 0.99 9.49
C THR A 70 -6.50 2.08 8.47
N LYS A 71 -5.64 3.09 8.27
CA LYS A 71 -5.87 4.17 7.30
C LYS A 71 -5.37 3.84 5.88
N VAL A 72 -4.32 3.04 5.79
CA VAL A 72 -3.68 2.68 4.52
C VAL A 72 -3.41 1.17 4.42
N PRO A 73 -4.47 0.35 4.50
CA PRO A 73 -4.34 -1.10 4.57
C PRO A 73 -3.68 -1.71 3.33
N GLU A 74 -3.81 -1.06 2.16
CA GLU A 74 -3.19 -1.50 0.92
C GLU A 74 -1.65 -1.52 1.00
N PHE A 75 -1.04 -0.60 1.74
CA PHE A 75 0.42 -0.60 1.91
C PHE A 75 0.88 -1.74 2.83
N PHE A 76 0.11 -2.04 3.88
CA PHE A 76 0.40 -3.17 4.75
C PHE A 76 0.28 -4.50 4.00
N LEU A 77 -0.82 -4.67 3.26
CA LEU A 77 -1.01 -5.85 2.42
C LEU A 77 0.14 -6.03 1.44
N ARG A 78 0.53 -4.96 0.76
CA ARG A 78 1.64 -4.97 -0.19
C ARG A 78 2.95 -5.38 0.48
N PHE A 79 3.24 -4.87 1.68
CA PHE A 79 4.42 -5.24 2.45
C PHE A 79 4.43 -6.75 2.77
N ILE A 80 3.31 -7.30 3.23
CA ILE A 80 3.17 -8.74 3.50
C ILE A 80 3.39 -9.57 2.23
N ILE A 81 2.74 -9.17 1.11
CA ILE A 81 2.89 -9.85 -0.18
C ILE A 81 4.35 -9.80 -0.65
N TYR A 82 5.03 -8.68 -0.51
CA TYR A 82 6.43 -8.54 -0.87
C TYR A 82 7.32 -9.49 -0.05
N ILE A 83 7.11 -9.56 1.26
CA ILE A 83 7.84 -10.50 2.12
C ILE A 83 7.58 -11.97 1.71
N LEU A 84 6.31 -12.33 1.47
CA LEU A 84 5.94 -13.67 1.02
C LEU A 84 6.56 -14.00 -0.34
N ALA A 85 6.53 -13.05 -1.29
CA ALA A 85 7.12 -13.23 -2.61
C ALA A 85 8.63 -13.47 -2.54
N ILE A 86 9.36 -12.74 -1.68
CA ILE A 86 10.81 -12.93 -1.51
C ILE A 86 11.13 -14.22 -0.77
N CYS A 87 10.39 -14.52 0.31
CA CYS A 87 10.67 -15.69 1.15
C CYS A 87 10.33 -17.01 0.44
N MET A 88 9.22 -17.04 -0.32
CA MET A 88 8.73 -18.27 -0.96
C MET A 88 9.22 -18.40 -2.41
N TYR A 89 9.48 -17.29 -3.08
CA TYR A 89 9.85 -17.27 -4.51
C TYR A 89 11.04 -16.34 -4.74
N ARG A 90 11.95 -16.76 -5.62
CA ARG A 90 13.06 -15.90 -6.08
C ARG A 90 12.57 -15.01 -7.22
N VAL A 91 11.76 -14.01 -6.90
CA VAL A 91 11.22 -13.07 -7.88
C VAL A 91 12.36 -12.19 -8.41
N ARG A 92 12.50 -12.17 -9.73
CA ARG A 92 13.41 -11.25 -10.44
C ARG A 92 12.58 -10.41 -11.38
N THR A 93 12.63 -9.12 -11.21
CA THR A 93 11.88 -8.15 -12.02
C THR A 93 12.82 -7.47 -13.00
N LYS A 94 12.30 -7.11 -14.17
CA LYS A 94 12.99 -6.29 -15.18
C LYS A 94 12.00 -5.26 -15.71
N GLY A 95 12.45 -4.02 -15.89
CA GLY A 95 11.64 -2.96 -16.47
C GLY A 95 10.67 -2.30 -15.48
N GLU A 96 10.93 -2.37 -14.20
CA GLU A 96 10.13 -1.66 -13.15
C GLU A 96 10.03 -0.15 -13.45
N SER A 97 11.07 0.43 -14.04
CA SER A 97 11.10 1.82 -14.48
C SER A 97 10.10 2.18 -15.59
N ASN A 98 9.51 1.17 -16.26
CA ASN A 98 8.44 1.40 -17.25
C ASN A 98 7.07 1.68 -16.59
N ILE A 99 6.92 1.39 -15.30
CA ILE A 99 5.72 1.74 -14.54
C ILE A 99 5.88 3.21 -14.11
N PRO A 100 4.96 4.11 -14.50
CA PRO A 100 5.10 5.53 -14.19
C PRO A 100 5.02 5.77 -12.69
N ASP A 101 5.91 6.61 -12.15
CA ASP A 101 5.94 6.97 -10.73
C ASP A 101 4.69 7.73 -10.28
N ALA A 102 4.01 8.41 -11.19
CA ALA A 102 2.80 9.17 -10.95
C ALA A 102 1.85 9.10 -12.15
N GLY A 103 0.58 9.42 -11.92
CA GLY A 103 -0.45 9.41 -12.96
C GLY A 103 -1.09 8.04 -13.17
N ALA A 104 -2.12 8.03 -14.02
CA ALA A 104 -2.88 6.83 -14.35
C ALA A 104 -2.11 5.91 -15.29
N ALA A 105 -2.21 4.60 -15.06
CA ALA A 105 -1.79 3.61 -16.05
C ALA A 105 -2.57 2.30 -15.88
N VAL A 106 -2.66 1.54 -16.98
CA VAL A 106 -3.24 0.19 -16.98
C VAL A 106 -2.12 -0.82 -17.16
N VAL A 107 -2.01 -1.74 -16.21
CA VAL A 107 -1.07 -2.86 -16.25
C VAL A 107 -1.78 -4.06 -16.82
N VAL A 108 -1.34 -4.53 -17.97
CA VAL A 108 -1.94 -5.66 -18.69
C VAL A 108 -0.98 -6.85 -18.61
N CYS A 109 -1.47 -7.99 -18.17
CA CYS A 109 -0.65 -9.19 -17.99
C CYS A 109 -1.42 -10.43 -18.48
N ASN A 110 -0.69 -11.45 -18.94
CA ASN A 110 -1.25 -12.79 -19.12
C ASN A 110 -1.57 -13.43 -17.76
N HIS A 111 -2.50 -14.38 -17.76
CA HIS A 111 -2.99 -15.01 -16.53
C HIS A 111 -2.79 -16.53 -16.55
N VAL A 112 -1.68 -16.98 -15.99
CA VAL A 112 -1.29 -18.40 -15.96
C VAL A 112 -1.43 -19.03 -14.57
N SER A 113 -1.49 -18.21 -13.51
CA SER A 113 -1.58 -18.69 -12.13
C SER A 113 -2.46 -17.80 -11.26
N PHE A 114 -3.13 -18.40 -10.27
CA PHE A 114 -3.89 -17.65 -9.25
C PHE A 114 -3.06 -16.67 -8.43
N VAL A 115 -1.74 -16.81 -8.43
CA VAL A 115 -0.83 -15.93 -7.66
C VAL A 115 -0.15 -14.84 -8.51
N ASP A 116 -0.46 -14.73 -9.80
CA ASP A 116 0.17 -13.74 -10.70
C ASP A 116 0.03 -12.32 -10.18
N TRP A 117 -1.16 -11.95 -9.70
CA TRP A 117 -1.42 -10.64 -9.12
C TRP A 117 -0.47 -10.32 -7.95
N MET A 118 -0.05 -11.33 -7.19
CA MET A 118 0.86 -11.18 -6.06
C MET A 118 2.27 -10.81 -6.55
N PHE A 119 2.77 -11.46 -7.61
CA PHE A 119 4.07 -11.15 -8.19
C PHE A 119 4.10 -9.76 -8.83
N ILE A 120 3.03 -9.41 -9.55
CA ILE A 120 2.89 -8.09 -10.18
C ILE A 120 2.84 -7.00 -9.10
N LEU A 121 2.08 -7.23 -8.01
CA LEU A 121 1.99 -6.30 -6.90
C LEU A 121 3.32 -6.15 -6.15
N ALA A 122 4.07 -7.25 -5.98
CA ALA A 122 5.40 -7.22 -5.36
C ALA A 122 6.44 -6.50 -6.24
N ALA A 123 6.33 -6.63 -7.56
CA ALA A 123 7.21 -5.99 -8.53
C ALA A 123 6.89 -4.50 -8.75
N SER A 124 5.67 -4.06 -8.51
CA SER A 124 5.26 -2.68 -8.78
C SER A 124 5.76 -1.70 -7.72
N PRO A 125 6.30 -0.52 -8.09
CA PRO A 125 6.65 0.53 -7.14
C PRO A 125 5.42 1.19 -6.49
N ARG A 126 4.21 1.00 -7.08
CA ARG A 126 2.96 1.63 -6.66
C ARG A 126 1.85 0.58 -6.45
N PRO A 127 0.85 0.86 -5.59
CA PRO A 127 -0.33 0.01 -5.45
C PRO A 127 -1.07 -0.15 -6.78
N ILE A 128 -1.50 -1.37 -7.09
CA ILE A 128 -2.29 -1.69 -8.29
C ILE A 128 -3.65 -2.21 -7.84
N ARG A 129 -4.73 -1.69 -8.42
CA ARG A 129 -6.08 -2.19 -8.21
C ARG A 129 -6.42 -3.21 -9.30
N PHE A 130 -6.47 -4.48 -8.94
CA PHE A 130 -6.79 -5.53 -9.91
C PHE A 130 -8.29 -5.67 -10.10
N MET A 131 -8.69 -5.93 -11.36
CA MET A 131 -10.04 -6.41 -11.66
C MET A 131 -10.11 -7.89 -11.31
N VAL A 132 -11.10 -8.28 -10.51
CA VAL A 132 -11.26 -9.64 -10.00
C VAL A 132 -12.67 -10.15 -10.29
N PHE A 133 -12.79 -11.39 -10.75
CA PHE A 133 -14.07 -12.02 -11.00
C PHE A 133 -14.96 -12.01 -9.75
N ALA A 134 -16.17 -11.49 -9.85
CA ALA A 134 -17.04 -11.20 -8.72
C ALA A 134 -17.29 -12.40 -7.79
N PRO A 135 -17.52 -13.63 -8.27
CA PRO A 135 -17.65 -14.80 -7.41
C PRO A 135 -16.40 -15.07 -6.55
N ILE A 136 -15.19 -14.81 -7.06
CA ILE A 136 -13.94 -14.95 -6.31
C ILE A 136 -13.80 -13.78 -5.32
N TYR A 137 -14.12 -12.57 -5.76
CA TYR A 137 -14.08 -11.37 -4.91
C TYR A 137 -14.96 -11.50 -3.67
N TYR A 138 -16.19 -12.04 -3.82
CA TYR A 138 -17.13 -12.21 -2.71
C TYR A 138 -16.97 -13.54 -1.96
N SER A 139 -15.94 -14.34 -2.26
CA SER A 139 -15.63 -15.55 -1.50
C SER A 139 -15.35 -15.21 -0.03
N PRO A 140 -16.00 -15.87 0.93
CA PRO A 140 -15.84 -15.56 2.36
C PRO A 140 -14.39 -15.57 2.85
N ALA A 141 -13.56 -16.47 2.28
CA ALA A 141 -12.16 -16.59 2.63
C ALA A 141 -11.29 -15.43 2.13
N LEU A 142 -11.65 -14.81 1.01
CA LEU A 142 -10.78 -13.84 0.31
C LEU A 142 -11.37 -12.42 0.23
N HIS A 143 -12.66 -12.27 0.56
CA HIS A 143 -13.35 -10.98 0.43
C HIS A 143 -12.64 -9.84 1.19
N TRP A 144 -12.23 -10.10 2.43
CA TRP A 144 -11.51 -9.11 3.23
C TRP A 144 -10.19 -8.67 2.58
N LEU A 145 -9.49 -9.62 1.95
CA LEU A 145 -8.22 -9.39 1.26
C LEU A 145 -8.42 -8.49 0.02
N PHE A 146 -9.39 -8.84 -0.83
CA PHE A 146 -9.71 -8.05 -2.03
C PHE A 146 -10.24 -6.66 -1.69
N LYS A 147 -11.03 -6.54 -0.62
CA LYS A 147 -11.50 -5.25 -0.12
C LYS A 147 -10.32 -4.38 0.36
N MET A 148 -9.38 -4.97 1.09
CA MET A 148 -8.17 -4.28 1.56
C MET A 148 -7.26 -3.88 0.39
N ALA A 149 -7.15 -4.72 -0.64
CA ALA A 149 -6.43 -4.42 -1.88
C ALA A 149 -7.15 -3.40 -2.78
N LYS A 150 -8.37 -2.96 -2.42
CA LYS A 150 -9.23 -2.10 -3.25
C LYS A 150 -9.45 -2.69 -4.65
N ALA A 151 -9.53 -4.02 -4.75
CA ALA A 151 -9.79 -4.71 -6.00
C ALA A 151 -11.18 -4.35 -6.53
N ILE A 152 -11.35 -4.41 -7.85
CA ILE A 152 -12.59 -4.05 -8.54
C ILE A 152 -13.30 -5.33 -8.97
N PRO A 153 -14.49 -5.65 -8.39
CA PRO A 153 -15.23 -6.83 -8.80
C PRO A 153 -15.83 -6.67 -10.19
N ILE A 154 -15.63 -7.65 -11.07
CA ILE A 154 -16.18 -7.67 -12.41
C ILE A 154 -16.98 -8.94 -12.66
N ASN A 155 -18.09 -8.82 -13.38
CA ASN A 155 -18.87 -9.92 -13.93
C ASN A 155 -18.75 -9.93 -15.45
N SER A 156 -19.17 -11.05 -16.06
CA SER A 156 -19.32 -11.09 -17.51
C SER A 156 -20.48 -10.19 -17.95
N GLU A 157 -20.29 -9.44 -19.03
CA GLU A 157 -21.32 -8.60 -19.63
C GLU A 157 -22.60 -9.39 -19.95
N LYS A 158 -22.43 -10.65 -20.41
CA LYS A 158 -23.56 -11.54 -20.73
C LYS A 158 -24.37 -11.96 -19.51
N THR A 159 -23.73 -12.07 -18.33
CA THR A 159 -24.37 -12.55 -17.10
C THR A 159 -24.96 -11.39 -16.29
N ASN A 160 -24.28 -10.27 -16.22
CA ASN A 160 -24.72 -9.09 -15.47
C ASN A 160 -24.16 -7.80 -16.12
N PRO A 161 -24.87 -7.22 -17.10
CA PRO A 161 -24.44 -6.02 -17.80
C PRO A 161 -24.26 -4.80 -16.88
N GLU A 162 -25.10 -4.67 -15.86
CA GLU A 162 -25.03 -3.54 -14.94
C GLU A 162 -23.77 -3.62 -14.07
N ALA A 163 -23.46 -4.80 -13.53
CA ALA A 163 -22.25 -5.00 -12.75
C ALA A 163 -20.99 -4.87 -13.61
N PHE A 164 -21.04 -5.28 -14.88
CA PHE A 164 -19.97 -5.07 -15.85
C PHE A 164 -19.73 -3.58 -16.06
N LYS A 165 -20.76 -2.79 -16.37
CA LYS A 165 -20.66 -1.35 -16.55
C LYS A 165 -20.12 -0.66 -15.29
N LYS A 166 -20.65 -1.01 -14.11
CA LYS A 166 -20.20 -0.46 -12.83
C LYS A 166 -18.71 -0.71 -12.60
N ALA A 167 -18.19 -1.91 -12.95
CA ALA A 167 -16.77 -2.20 -12.83
C ALA A 167 -15.91 -1.26 -13.69
N PHE A 168 -16.33 -0.97 -14.93
CA PHE A 168 -15.64 -0.02 -15.79
C PHE A 168 -15.76 1.44 -15.32
N ASP A 169 -16.89 1.83 -14.74
CA ASP A 169 -17.05 3.14 -14.11
C ASP A 169 -16.07 3.28 -12.91
N GLU A 170 -15.88 2.22 -12.10
CA GLU A 170 -14.89 2.19 -11.02
C GLU A 170 -13.45 2.23 -11.55
N VAL A 171 -13.14 1.55 -12.66
CA VAL A 171 -11.85 1.64 -13.35
C VAL A 171 -11.59 3.07 -13.80
N ALA A 172 -12.55 3.70 -14.47
CA ALA A 172 -12.44 5.09 -14.92
C ALA A 172 -12.22 6.05 -13.75
N ALA A 173 -12.95 5.85 -12.65
CA ALA A 173 -12.79 6.65 -11.44
C ALA A 173 -11.40 6.48 -10.79
N ALA A 174 -10.84 5.26 -10.80
CA ALA A 174 -9.49 4.99 -10.31
C ALA A 174 -8.42 5.66 -11.19
N LEU A 175 -8.53 5.53 -12.51
CA LEU A 175 -7.63 6.16 -13.46
C LEU A 175 -7.69 7.70 -13.37
N ASN A 176 -8.88 8.28 -13.21
CA ASN A 176 -9.03 9.74 -13.01
C ASN A 176 -8.35 10.24 -11.73
N LYS A 177 -8.18 9.38 -10.73
CA LYS A 177 -7.40 9.68 -9.51
C LYS A 177 -5.90 9.44 -9.67
N GLY A 178 -5.44 9.05 -10.85
CA GLY A 178 -4.04 8.72 -11.10
C GLY A 178 -3.61 7.37 -10.51
N GLU A 179 -4.54 6.46 -10.23
CA GLU A 179 -4.23 5.13 -9.71
C GLU A 179 -3.83 4.16 -10.83
N LEU A 180 -3.12 3.08 -10.47
CA LEU A 180 -2.83 1.98 -11.39
C LEU A 180 -3.96 0.95 -11.33
N VAL A 181 -4.38 0.47 -12.50
CA VAL A 181 -5.35 -0.62 -12.62
C VAL A 181 -4.70 -1.80 -13.32
N GLY A 182 -4.82 -2.99 -12.73
CA GLY A 182 -4.32 -4.25 -13.30
C GLY A 182 -5.46 -5.07 -13.91
N ILE A 183 -5.24 -5.55 -15.13
CA ILE A 183 -6.21 -6.40 -15.83
C ILE A 183 -5.54 -7.64 -16.41
N PHE A 184 -6.28 -8.74 -16.40
CA PHE A 184 -5.96 -9.96 -17.11
C PHE A 184 -6.98 -10.12 -18.25
N PRO A 185 -6.62 -9.74 -19.48
CA PRO A 185 -7.59 -9.61 -20.58
C PRO A 185 -8.20 -10.95 -20.99
N GLU A 186 -7.53 -12.07 -20.72
CA GLU A 186 -8.05 -13.41 -21.01
C GLU A 186 -9.28 -13.75 -20.16
N GLY A 187 -9.48 -13.09 -19.01
CA GLY A 187 -10.61 -13.31 -18.11
C GLY A 187 -10.67 -14.71 -17.47
N LYS A 188 -9.69 -15.56 -17.72
CA LYS A 188 -9.51 -16.90 -17.19
C LYS A 188 -8.04 -17.29 -17.18
N LEU A 189 -7.70 -18.31 -16.38
CA LEU A 189 -6.35 -18.89 -16.43
C LEU A 189 -6.12 -19.56 -17.79
N THR A 190 -4.98 -19.28 -18.40
CA THR A 190 -4.53 -19.96 -19.63
C THR A 190 -3.57 -21.08 -19.28
N SER A 191 -3.75 -22.24 -19.92
CA SER A 191 -2.86 -23.39 -19.78
C SER A 191 -1.59 -23.29 -20.63
N ASP A 192 -1.63 -22.40 -21.61
CA ASP A 192 -0.56 -22.18 -22.59
C ASP A 192 0.04 -20.80 -22.30
N GLY A 193 1.08 -20.80 -21.48
CA GLY A 193 1.80 -19.60 -21.06
C GLY A 193 2.68 -18.99 -22.16
#